data_575cc672fe0c761959abaa5a5071764c
#
_entry.id   575cc672fe0c761959abaa5a5071764c
#
_cell.length_a   1.000
_cell.length_b   1.000
_cell.length_c   1.000
_cell.angle_alpha   90.00
_cell.angle_beta   90.00
_cell.angle_gamma   90.00
#
_symmetry.space_group_name_H-M   'P 1'
#
loop_
_entity.id
_entity.type
_entity.pdbx_description
1 polymer ?
#
loop_
_entity_poly.entity_id
_entity_poly.type
_entity_poly.pdbx_seq_one_letter_code
_entity_poly.pdbx_strand_id
1 'polypeptide(L)'
;MFRIVLIGAESTGKSTLCQQLAKHFQAPFSREYVRDFVECKQRAVERSDLEAIVDGQIGYEATAYQQANPLVFHDTNLLSNAVYADYYFQVCPKKLERTLGQNQYHLYLFCQ
;
A
#
# COMPACT_ATOMS: atom_id res chain seq x y z
N MET A 1 -5.80 -17.36 -3.33
CA MET A 1 -5.30 -16.41 -2.32
C MET A 1 -6.13 -15.15 -2.33
N PHE A 2 -6.36 -14.57 -1.17
CA PHE A 2 -7.30 -13.48 -1.02
C PHE A 2 -6.58 -12.24 -0.48
N ARG A 3 -6.63 -11.14 -1.23
CA ARG A 3 -5.97 -9.88 -0.87
C ARG A 3 -6.99 -8.87 -0.37
N ILE A 4 -6.81 -8.44 0.86
CA ILE A 4 -7.68 -7.47 1.53
C ILE A 4 -6.90 -6.19 1.75
N VAL A 5 -7.43 -5.07 1.29
CA VAL A 5 -6.78 -3.77 1.39
C VAL A 5 -7.56 -2.88 2.35
N LEU A 6 -6.86 -2.28 3.30
CA LEU A 6 -7.43 -1.25 4.17
C LEU A 6 -7.02 0.12 3.63
N ILE A 7 -8.00 0.97 3.38
CA ILE A 7 -7.77 2.33 2.91
C ILE A 7 -8.50 3.32 3.80
N GLY A 8 -8.00 4.54 3.86
CA GLY A 8 -8.57 5.58 4.67
C GLY A 8 -7.54 6.64 5.00
N ALA A 9 -8.00 7.76 5.53
CA ALA A 9 -7.13 8.85 5.94
C ALA A 9 -6.28 8.44 7.15
N GLU A 10 -5.22 9.21 7.41
CA GLU A 10 -4.43 9.06 8.62
C GLU A 10 -5.30 9.31 9.85
N SER A 11 -4.86 8.76 10.98
CA SER A 11 -5.55 8.89 12.27
C SER A 11 -6.92 8.22 12.33
N THR A 12 -7.23 7.29 11.41
CA THR A 12 -8.46 6.49 11.44
C THR A 12 -8.29 5.15 12.15
N GLY A 13 -7.07 4.84 12.62
CA GLY A 13 -6.76 3.52 13.19
C GLY A 13 -6.52 2.44 12.16
N LYS A 14 -6.36 2.81 10.90
CA LYS A 14 -6.19 1.88 9.78
C LYS A 14 -5.03 0.91 9.98
N SER A 15 -3.86 1.42 10.33
CA SER A 15 -2.66 0.58 10.51
C SER A 15 -2.82 -0.37 11.69
N THR A 16 -3.39 0.10 12.79
CA THR A 16 -3.68 -0.72 13.96
C THR A 16 -4.66 -1.83 13.61
N LEU A 17 -5.75 -1.49 12.91
CA LEU A 17 -6.74 -2.48 12.48
C LEU A 17 -6.11 -3.52 11.56
N CYS A 18 -5.29 -3.08 10.60
CA CYS A 18 -4.60 -3.99 9.68
C CYS A 18 -3.77 -5.02 10.44
N GLN A 19 -2.98 -4.57 11.41
CA GLN A 19 -2.14 -5.45 12.22
C GLN A 19 -2.98 -6.40 13.08
N GLN A 20 -4.08 -5.91 13.67
CA GLN A 20 -4.97 -6.73 14.48
C GLN A 20 -5.67 -7.81 13.65
N LEU A 21 -6.14 -7.47 12.45
CA LEU A 21 -6.76 -8.44 11.54
C LEU A 21 -5.75 -9.49 11.08
N ALA A 22 -4.54 -9.07 10.73
CA ALA A 22 -3.49 -10.00 10.33
C ALA A 22 -3.16 -10.98 11.45
N LYS A 23 -3.05 -10.48 12.68
CA LYS A 23 -2.80 -11.32 13.85
C LYS A 23 -3.95 -12.28 14.12
N HIS A 24 -5.20 -11.78 14.04
CA HIS A 24 -6.38 -12.60 14.29
C HIS A 24 -6.48 -13.77 13.31
N PHE A 25 -6.23 -13.51 12.03
CA PHE A 25 -6.31 -14.53 10.99
C PHE A 25 -4.99 -15.27 10.76
N GLN A 26 -3.95 -14.95 11.51
CA GLN A 26 -2.59 -15.51 11.34
C GLN A 26 -2.11 -15.35 9.90
N ALA A 27 -2.32 -14.16 9.34
CA ALA A 27 -1.97 -13.80 7.98
C ALA A 27 -0.85 -12.76 7.94
N PRO A 28 -0.07 -12.70 6.86
CA PRO A 28 0.88 -11.62 6.66
C PRO A 28 0.19 -10.31 6.34
N PHE A 29 0.90 -9.20 6.54
CA PHE A 29 0.42 -7.90 6.10
C PHE A 29 1.56 -7.08 5.51
N SER A 30 1.22 -6.12 4.64
CA SER A 30 2.19 -5.17 4.12
C SER A 30 1.92 -3.79 4.71
N ARG A 31 3.00 -3.05 4.96
CA ARG A 31 2.94 -1.67 5.47
C ARG A 31 2.88 -0.69 4.31
N GLU A 32 2.51 0.54 4.63
CA GLU A 32 2.51 1.64 3.69
C GLU A 32 3.95 2.14 3.48
N TYR A 33 4.51 1.90 2.29
CA TYR A 33 5.92 2.18 2.02
C TYR A 33 6.25 3.68 2.13
N VAL A 34 5.34 4.55 1.67
CA VAL A 34 5.59 6.01 1.68
C VAL A 34 5.84 6.54 3.09
N ARG A 35 5.21 5.95 4.10
CA ARG A 35 5.45 6.33 5.50
C ARG A 35 6.89 6.06 5.90
N ASP A 36 7.39 4.88 5.58
CA ASP A 36 8.77 4.51 5.88
C ASP A 36 9.75 5.35 5.05
N PHE A 37 9.40 5.65 3.81
CA PHE A 37 10.22 6.50 2.94
C PHE A 37 10.39 7.92 3.53
N VAL A 38 9.29 8.55 3.91
CA VAL A 38 9.31 9.91 4.48
C VAL A 38 10.08 9.92 5.81
N GLU A 39 9.88 8.92 6.64
CA GLU A 39 10.57 8.80 7.92
C GLU A 39 12.09 8.66 7.70
N CYS A 40 12.50 7.87 6.73
CA CYS A 40 13.92 7.69 6.39
C CYS A 40 14.55 8.96 5.81
N LYS A 41 13.84 9.63 4.90
CA LYS A 41 14.36 10.82 4.20
C LYS A 41 14.28 12.10 5.04
N GLN A 42 13.42 12.13 6.03
CA GLN A 42 13.22 13.31 6.90
C GLN A 42 12.83 14.57 6.11
N ARG A 43 12.06 14.40 5.04
CA ARG A 43 11.56 15.49 4.21
C ARG A 43 10.28 15.07 3.48
N ALA A 44 9.57 16.07 2.92
CA ALA A 44 8.37 15.81 2.12
C ALA A 44 8.71 15.10 0.81
N VAL A 45 7.72 14.40 0.27
CA VAL A 45 7.83 13.69 -1.01
C VAL A 45 7.93 14.71 -2.15
N GLU A 46 8.87 14.49 -3.05
CA GLU A 46 9.02 15.25 -4.29
C GLU A 46 8.62 14.40 -5.48
N ARG A 47 8.34 15.05 -6.61
CA ARG A 47 7.95 14.34 -7.83
C ARG A 47 8.97 13.28 -8.25
N SER A 48 10.26 13.58 -8.11
CA SER A 48 11.34 12.66 -8.44
C SER A 48 11.39 11.42 -7.55
N ASP A 49 10.68 11.42 -6.42
CA ASP A 49 10.62 10.28 -5.51
C ASP A 49 9.56 9.24 -5.90
N LEU A 50 8.63 9.58 -6.80
CA LEU A 50 7.46 8.75 -7.07
C LEU A 50 7.81 7.35 -7.55
N GLU A 51 8.81 7.21 -8.43
CA GLU A 51 9.23 5.89 -8.91
C GLU A 51 9.77 5.02 -7.78
N ALA A 52 10.61 5.59 -6.92
CA ALA A 52 11.17 4.86 -5.78
C ALA A 52 10.07 4.43 -4.80
N ILE A 53 9.07 5.30 -4.58
CA ILE A 53 7.94 4.99 -3.70
C ILE A 53 7.09 3.87 -4.30
N VAL A 54 6.82 3.91 -5.60
CA VAL A 54 6.08 2.84 -6.28
C VAL A 54 6.85 1.53 -6.20
N ASP A 55 8.14 1.53 -6.47
CA ASP A 55 8.98 0.33 -6.37
C ASP A 55 8.95 -0.26 -4.97
N GLY A 56 9.09 0.58 -3.95
CA GLY A 56 9.05 0.13 -2.57
C GLY A 56 7.70 -0.46 -2.18
N GLN A 57 6.61 0.17 -2.63
CA GLN A 57 5.26 -0.34 -2.36
C GLN A 57 5.03 -1.69 -3.03
N ILE A 58 5.45 -1.83 -4.29
CA ILE A 58 5.37 -3.11 -5.01
C ILE A 58 6.13 -4.19 -4.24
N GLY A 59 7.34 -3.88 -3.77
CA GLY A 59 8.15 -4.82 -3.01
C GLY A 59 7.49 -5.25 -1.70
N TYR A 60 6.93 -4.31 -0.96
CA TYR A 60 6.23 -4.59 0.30
C TYR A 60 5.03 -5.51 0.08
N GLU A 61 4.22 -5.18 -0.93
CA GLU A 61 3.03 -5.99 -1.24
C GLU A 61 3.41 -7.39 -1.73
N ALA A 62 4.43 -7.49 -2.58
CA ALA A 62 4.89 -8.76 -3.11
C ALA A 62 5.43 -9.67 -2.01
N THR A 63 6.22 -9.12 -1.09
CA THR A 63 6.78 -9.89 0.03
C THR A 63 5.66 -10.46 0.92
N ALA A 64 4.68 -9.63 1.26
CA ALA A 64 3.54 -10.09 2.05
C ALA A 64 2.71 -11.13 1.31
N TYR A 65 2.46 -10.90 0.02
CA TYR A 65 1.69 -11.83 -0.83
C TYR A 65 2.34 -13.20 -0.91
N GLN A 66 3.67 -13.27 -1.01
CA GLN A 66 4.39 -14.54 -1.06
C GLN A 66 4.23 -15.37 0.21
N GLN A 67 3.93 -14.72 1.34
CA GLN A 67 3.71 -15.39 2.62
C GLN A 67 2.23 -15.70 2.87
N ALA A 68 1.34 -15.29 1.97
CA ALA A 68 -0.10 -15.45 2.15
C ALA A 68 -0.50 -16.93 2.14
N ASN A 69 -1.43 -17.30 3.06
CA ASN A 69 -1.99 -18.63 3.12
C ASN A 69 -3.24 -18.65 4.03
N PRO A 70 -4.46 -18.47 3.55
CA PRO A 70 -4.83 -18.01 2.21
C PRO A 70 -4.99 -16.49 2.10
N LEU A 71 -4.83 -15.74 3.21
CA LEU A 71 -5.12 -14.32 3.29
C LEU A 71 -3.84 -13.50 3.35
N VAL A 72 -3.91 -12.28 2.81
CA VAL A 72 -2.92 -11.23 3.03
C VAL A 72 -3.65 -9.91 3.22
N PHE A 73 -3.20 -9.10 4.16
CA PHE A 73 -3.73 -7.77 4.42
C PHE A 73 -2.72 -6.73 3.95
N HIS A 74 -3.21 -5.67 3.30
CA HIS A 74 -2.39 -4.55 2.87
C HIS A 74 -2.86 -3.28 3.57
N ASP A 75 -1.97 -2.65 4.31
CA ASP A 75 -2.21 -1.31 4.85
C ASP A 75 -1.94 -0.34 3.71
N THR A 76 -3.02 0.03 2.99
CA THR A 76 -2.92 0.80 1.76
C THR A 76 -2.34 -0.06 0.62
N ASN A 77 -2.54 0.37 -0.61
CA ASN A 77 -1.99 -0.30 -1.79
C ASN A 77 -1.58 0.70 -2.87
N LEU A 78 -1.19 0.16 -4.02
CA LEU A 78 -0.76 0.96 -5.17
C LEU A 78 -1.81 1.96 -5.66
N LEU A 79 -3.09 1.70 -5.45
CA LEU A 79 -4.14 2.65 -5.82
C LEU A 79 -3.98 3.98 -5.09
N SER A 80 -3.62 3.95 -3.80
CA SER A 80 -3.34 5.16 -3.04
C SER A 80 -2.15 5.92 -3.60
N ASN A 81 -1.12 5.21 -4.07
CA ASN A 81 0.01 5.84 -4.73
C ASN A 81 -0.42 6.56 -6.02
N ALA A 82 -1.31 5.94 -6.80
CA ALA A 82 -1.83 6.55 -8.03
C ALA A 82 -2.64 7.82 -7.73
N VAL A 83 -3.50 7.77 -6.72
CA VAL A 83 -4.30 8.94 -6.31
C VAL A 83 -3.38 10.06 -5.83
N TYR A 84 -2.38 9.74 -5.00
CA TYR A 84 -1.42 10.70 -4.50
C TYR A 84 -0.64 11.37 -5.64
N ALA A 85 -0.12 10.57 -6.57
CA ALA A 85 0.68 11.08 -7.70
C ALA A 85 -0.16 12.00 -8.60
N ASP A 86 -1.40 11.62 -8.88
CA ASP A 86 -2.31 12.44 -9.68
C ASP A 86 -2.66 13.75 -8.96
N TYR A 87 -3.02 13.67 -7.69
CA TYR A 87 -3.48 14.82 -6.93
C TYR A 87 -2.38 15.88 -6.74
N TYR A 88 -1.17 15.45 -6.32
CA TYR A 88 -0.11 16.40 -6.00
C TYR A 88 0.78 16.75 -7.18
N PHE A 89 0.95 15.86 -8.15
CA PHE A 89 1.94 16.03 -9.21
C PHE A 89 1.37 15.91 -10.62
N GLN A 90 0.09 15.57 -10.76
CA GLN A 90 -0.61 15.40 -12.03
C GLN A 90 0.11 14.42 -12.97
N VAL A 91 0.66 13.34 -12.41
CA VAL A 91 1.34 12.29 -13.16
C VAL A 91 0.83 10.92 -12.75
N CYS A 92 1.01 9.94 -13.64
CA CYS A 92 0.78 8.53 -13.32
C CYS A 92 1.99 7.75 -13.83
N PRO A 93 2.88 7.30 -12.93
CA PRO A 93 4.02 6.50 -13.36
C PRO A 93 3.57 5.25 -14.11
N LYS A 94 4.21 4.97 -15.26
CA LYS A 94 3.81 3.83 -16.10
C LYS A 94 3.90 2.49 -15.37
N LYS A 95 4.90 2.32 -14.53
CA LYS A 95 5.07 1.10 -13.75
C LYS A 95 3.91 0.91 -12.77
N LEU A 96 3.43 1.99 -12.15
CA LEU A 96 2.28 1.97 -11.27
C LEU A 96 1.02 1.53 -12.01
N GLU A 97 0.75 2.16 -13.15
CA GLU A 97 -0.41 1.84 -13.98
C GLU A 97 -0.39 0.37 -14.41
N ARG A 98 0.76 -0.11 -14.89
CA ARG A 98 0.93 -1.50 -15.32
C ARG A 98 0.71 -2.48 -14.18
N THR A 99 1.30 -2.21 -13.02
CA THR A 99 1.20 -3.10 -11.86
C THR A 99 -0.22 -3.14 -11.31
N LEU A 100 -0.91 -2.01 -11.27
CA LEU A 100 -2.32 -1.96 -10.87
C LEU A 100 -3.20 -2.82 -11.79
N GLY A 101 -2.90 -2.81 -13.09
CA GLY A 101 -3.62 -3.63 -14.06
C GLY A 101 -3.35 -5.13 -13.90
N GLN A 102 -2.22 -5.51 -13.35
CA GLN A 102 -1.81 -6.91 -13.17
C GLN A 102 -2.21 -7.49 -11.81
N ASN A 103 -2.22 -6.66 -10.76
CA ASN A 103 -2.53 -7.12 -9.42
C ASN A 103 -4.03 -7.22 -9.21
N GLN A 104 -4.46 -8.28 -8.55
CA GLN A 104 -5.85 -8.49 -8.22
C GLN A 104 -6.04 -8.33 -6.72
N TYR A 105 -6.82 -7.32 -6.34
CA TYR A 105 -7.23 -7.09 -4.95
C TYR A 105 -8.70 -7.49 -4.82
N HIS A 106 -9.03 -8.23 -3.76
CA HIS A 106 -10.34 -8.88 -3.66
C HIS A 106 -11.34 -8.09 -2.82
N LEU A 107 -10.87 -7.36 -1.82
CA LEU A 107 -11.74 -6.63 -0.90
C LEU A 107 -11.04 -5.36 -0.43
N TYR A 108 -11.77 -4.25 -0.42
CA TYR A 108 -11.34 -2.97 0.14
C TYR A 108 -12.16 -2.65 1.37
N LEU A 109 -11.49 -2.38 2.49
CA LEU A 109 -12.13 -1.94 3.72
C LEU A 109 -11.81 -0.46 3.93
N PHE A 110 -12.86 0.36 3.97
CA PHE A 110 -12.72 1.79 4.20
C PHE A 110 -12.74 2.08 5.69
N CYS A 111 -11.69 2.71 6.20
CA CYS A 111 -11.58 3.16 7.58
C CYS A 111 -11.95 4.64 7.67
N GLN A 112 -12.94 4.97 8.50
CA GLN A 112 -13.41 6.34 8.69
C GLN A 112 -13.08 6.84 10.08
#